data_2aa798e2f7a3b1d1411b75098aabd12d
#
_entry.id   2aa798e2f7a3b1d1411b75098aabd12d
#
_cell.length_a   1.000
_cell.length_b   1.000
_cell.length_c   1.000
_cell.angle_alpha   90.00
_cell.angle_beta   90.00
_cell.angle_gamma   90.00
#
_symmetry.space_group_name_H-M   'P 1'
#
loop_
_entity.id
_entity.type
_entity.pdbx_description
1 polymer ?
#
loop_
_entity_poly.entity_id
_entity_poly.type
_entity_poly.pdbx_seq_one_letter_code
_entity_poly.pdbx_strand_id
1 'polypeptide(L)'
;VEAVNSGKIPESEIDRAVLRLLKARFELGEMDPDQSVPWSRIPDELLACDDHHELALKMARESMTLLQNRKDVLPLKKNARYAVVGPNAADSLVMWGNYNGIPRKTTTVLEGIIAKVGKENVVYSKGCEIAVASKDEGRYSETEGNYHDEALSRASSSSSDGFDASMFDDVDVIIYVGGLSPRLEGEEMRVNFDGFKGGDRTSIELPETQRA
;
A
#
# COMPACT_ATOMS: atom_id res chain seq x y z
N VAL A 1 -4.25 43.33 2.76
CA VAL A 1 -4.10 44.76 2.55
C VAL A 1 -4.87 45.53 3.61
N GLU A 2 -6.20 45.32 3.78
CA GLU A 2 -7.05 46.05 4.73
C GLU A 2 -6.55 45.93 6.18
N ALA A 3 -6.13 44.73 6.61
CA ALA A 3 -5.63 44.48 7.98
C ALA A 3 -4.34 45.26 8.27
N VAL A 4 -3.49 45.44 7.28
CA VAL A 4 -2.25 46.24 7.39
C VAL A 4 -2.63 47.73 7.41
N ASN A 5 -3.45 48.18 6.46
CA ASN A 5 -3.85 49.58 6.37
C ASN A 5 -4.60 50.05 7.61
N SER A 6 -5.36 49.20 8.27
CA SER A 6 -6.07 49.49 9.52
C SER A 6 -5.19 49.31 10.78
N GLY A 7 -3.93 48.95 10.64
CA GLY A 7 -3.00 48.74 11.75
C GLY A 7 -3.24 47.48 12.58
N LYS A 8 -4.13 46.58 12.15
CA LYS A 8 -4.39 45.30 12.84
C LYS A 8 -3.20 44.34 12.77
N ILE A 9 -2.43 44.39 11.69
CA ILE A 9 -1.25 43.60 11.46
C ILE A 9 -0.13 44.54 10.97
N PRO A 10 1.02 44.58 11.59
CA PRO A 10 2.13 45.40 11.08
C PRO A 10 2.67 44.80 9.79
N GLU A 11 3.03 45.67 8.84
CA GLU A 11 3.59 45.25 7.53
C GLU A 11 4.82 44.31 7.65
N SER A 12 5.62 44.53 8.70
CA SER A 12 6.78 43.72 9.02
C SER A 12 6.47 42.21 9.24
N GLU A 13 5.25 41.87 9.64
CA GLU A 13 4.81 40.46 9.74
C GLU A 13 4.62 39.87 8.35
N ILE A 14 4.08 40.65 7.41
CA ILE A 14 3.93 40.24 6.03
C ILE A 14 5.32 40.10 5.37
N ASP A 15 6.21 41.07 5.57
CA ASP A 15 7.58 41.04 5.05
C ASP A 15 8.32 39.80 5.53
N ARG A 16 8.17 39.45 6.83
CA ARG A 16 8.81 38.28 7.41
C ARG A 16 8.28 36.96 6.80
N ALA A 17 6.98 36.90 6.51
CA ALA A 17 6.38 35.74 5.86
C ALA A 17 6.85 35.62 4.40
N VAL A 18 6.83 36.72 3.67
CA VAL A 18 7.30 36.81 2.27
C VAL A 18 8.79 36.45 2.18
N LEU A 19 9.62 36.97 3.08
CA LEU A 19 11.05 36.67 3.13
C LEU A 19 11.32 35.16 3.24
N ARG A 20 10.56 34.44 4.07
CA ARG A 20 10.70 32.99 4.22
C ARG A 20 10.39 32.25 2.91
N LEU A 21 9.31 32.64 2.24
CA LEU A 21 8.93 32.05 0.94
C LEU A 21 9.97 32.34 -0.14
N LEU A 22 10.35 33.62 -0.28
CA LEU A 22 11.31 34.04 -1.29
C LEU A 22 12.68 33.41 -1.04
N LYS A 23 13.12 33.32 0.23
CA LYS A 23 14.39 32.67 0.57
C LYS A 23 14.45 31.25 0.04
N ALA A 24 13.40 30.43 0.30
CA ALA A 24 13.34 29.06 -0.22
C ALA A 24 13.37 29.00 -1.75
N ARG A 25 12.66 29.90 -2.44
CA ARG A 25 12.66 29.97 -3.91
C ARG A 25 14.00 30.38 -4.49
N PHE A 26 14.71 31.32 -3.83
CA PHE A 26 16.07 31.67 -4.21
C PHE A 26 17.06 30.55 -4.00
N GLU A 27 16.97 29.86 -2.86
CA GLU A 27 17.84 28.70 -2.54
C GLU A 27 17.59 27.53 -3.50
N LEU A 28 16.35 27.36 -4.00
CA LEU A 28 16.00 26.39 -5.04
C LEU A 28 16.43 26.80 -6.46
N GLY A 29 16.88 28.04 -6.66
CA GLY A 29 17.32 28.54 -7.96
C GLY A 29 16.19 28.91 -8.90
N GLU A 30 14.95 29.13 -8.40
CA GLU A 30 13.82 29.50 -9.25
C GLU A 30 14.01 30.81 -10.02
N MET A 31 14.91 31.66 -9.55
CA MET A 31 15.24 32.96 -10.18
C MET A 31 16.50 32.88 -11.07
N ASP A 32 17.16 31.73 -11.09
CA ASP A 32 18.37 31.50 -11.89
C ASP A 32 18.03 30.82 -13.23
N PRO A 33 18.88 30.99 -14.25
CA PRO A 33 18.76 30.20 -15.47
C PRO A 33 18.90 28.68 -15.19
N ASP A 34 18.10 27.85 -15.81
CA ASP A 34 18.05 26.37 -15.58
C ASP A 34 19.44 25.73 -15.67
N GLN A 35 20.28 26.21 -16.61
CA GLN A 35 21.67 25.69 -16.77
C GLN A 35 22.55 25.95 -15.56
N SER A 36 22.21 26.90 -14.69
CA SER A 36 22.95 27.23 -13.47
C SER A 36 22.47 26.45 -12.27
N VAL A 37 21.31 25.79 -12.37
CA VAL A 37 20.67 25.04 -11.28
C VAL A 37 21.05 23.56 -11.41
N PRO A 38 21.82 22.99 -10.45
CA PRO A 38 22.32 21.61 -10.56
C PRO A 38 21.22 20.56 -10.73
N TRP A 39 20.14 20.67 -9.98
CA TRP A 39 19.03 19.71 -10.00
C TRP A 39 18.12 19.83 -11.22
N SER A 40 18.10 20.94 -11.93
CA SER A 40 17.39 21.06 -13.22
C SER A 40 17.99 20.20 -14.34
N ARG A 41 19.18 19.63 -14.10
CA ARG A 41 19.90 18.77 -15.04
C ARG A 41 19.91 17.31 -14.64
N ILE A 42 19.12 16.93 -13.63
CA ILE A 42 18.95 15.52 -13.26
C ILE A 42 18.20 14.84 -14.42
N PRO A 43 18.79 13.84 -15.08
CA PRO A 43 18.16 13.19 -16.22
C PRO A 43 17.00 12.29 -15.77
N ASP A 44 15.97 12.21 -16.59
CA ASP A 44 14.76 11.41 -16.30
C ASP A 44 15.07 9.92 -16.15
N GLU A 45 16.16 9.43 -16.75
CA GLU A 45 16.61 8.03 -16.64
C GLU A 45 17.02 7.62 -15.23
N LEU A 46 17.33 8.60 -14.37
CA LEU A 46 17.57 8.32 -12.95
C LEU A 46 16.29 8.00 -12.17
N LEU A 47 15.13 8.40 -12.70
CA LEU A 47 13.86 8.09 -12.07
C LEU A 47 13.61 6.59 -12.09
N ALA A 48 13.48 5.99 -10.92
CA ALA A 48 13.28 4.55 -10.76
C ALA A 48 14.34 3.68 -11.48
N CYS A 49 15.61 4.13 -11.49
CA CYS A 49 16.73 3.35 -12.02
C CYS A 49 17.02 2.10 -11.17
N ASP A 50 17.92 1.26 -11.64
CA ASP A 50 18.24 0.00 -10.96
C ASP A 50 18.78 0.20 -9.56
N ASP A 51 19.60 1.22 -9.32
CA ASP A 51 20.11 1.58 -7.98
C ASP A 51 18.96 1.93 -7.01
N HIS A 52 17.93 2.64 -7.49
CA HIS A 52 16.73 2.93 -6.69
C HIS A 52 15.94 1.66 -6.40
N HIS A 53 15.87 0.73 -7.34
CA HIS A 53 15.23 -0.57 -7.13
C HIS A 53 15.98 -1.44 -6.12
N GLU A 54 17.31 -1.49 -6.19
CA GLU A 54 18.14 -2.19 -5.21
C GLU A 54 17.99 -1.60 -3.81
N LEU A 55 17.95 -0.27 -3.70
CA LEU A 55 17.72 0.41 -2.43
C LEU A 55 16.34 0.09 -1.86
N ALA A 56 15.29 0.12 -2.68
CA ALA A 56 13.94 -0.25 -2.27
C ALA A 56 13.87 -1.71 -1.77
N LEU A 57 14.52 -2.64 -2.47
CA LEU A 57 14.62 -4.03 -2.06
C LEU A 57 15.37 -4.20 -0.74
N LYS A 58 16.46 -3.46 -0.56
CA LYS A 58 17.21 -3.44 0.70
C LYS A 58 16.33 -2.95 1.84
N MET A 59 15.64 -1.82 1.67
CA MET A 59 14.73 -1.27 2.68
C MET A 59 13.60 -2.25 3.02
N ALA A 60 12.99 -2.89 2.03
CA ALA A 60 11.97 -3.91 2.25
C ALA A 60 12.49 -5.07 3.12
N ARG A 61 13.70 -5.56 2.86
CA ARG A 61 14.32 -6.64 3.65
C ARG A 61 14.64 -6.23 5.07
N GLU A 62 15.11 -5.01 5.27
CA GLU A 62 15.52 -4.49 6.58
C GLU A 62 14.33 -4.01 7.43
N SER A 63 13.18 -3.71 6.82
CA SER A 63 11.98 -3.28 7.53
C SER A 63 11.10 -4.43 8.02
N MET A 64 11.32 -5.67 7.55
CA MET A 64 10.54 -6.81 8.00
C MET A 64 10.83 -7.13 9.47
N THR A 65 9.79 -7.20 10.28
CA THR A 65 9.90 -7.50 11.70
C THR A 65 9.41 -8.90 11.99
N LEU A 66 10.28 -9.74 12.53
CA LEU A 66 9.92 -11.07 13.02
C LEU A 66 9.27 -10.96 14.39
N LEU A 67 7.96 -11.08 14.45
CA LEU A 67 7.20 -10.99 15.71
C LEU A 67 7.28 -12.27 16.51
N GLN A 68 7.41 -13.42 15.86
CA GLN A 68 7.41 -14.73 16.53
C GLN A 68 8.05 -15.80 15.62
N ASN A 69 8.81 -16.71 16.23
CA ASN A 69 9.31 -17.94 15.59
C ASN A 69 9.22 -19.12 16.57
N ARG A 70 8.00 -19.61 16.81
CA ARG A 70 7.79 -20.77 17.69
C ARG A 70 8.24 -22.04 16.97
N LYS A 71 8.88 -22.94 17.70
CA LYS A 71 9.38 -24.23 17.21
C LYS A 71 10.37 -24.11 16.05
N ASP A 72 11.03 -22.95 15.92
CA ASP A 72 12.04 -22.71 14.89
C ASP A 72 11.57 -23.06 13.47
N VAL A 73 10.33 -22.66 13.14
CA VAL A 73 9.75 -22.86 11.80
C VAL A 73 10.53 -22.09 10.75
N LEU A 74 11.04 -20.91 11.10
CA LEU A 74 11.88 -20.10 10.23
C LEU A 74 13.36 -20.32 10.51
N PRO A 75 14.23 -20.34 9.47
CA PRO A 75 13.93 -20.12 8.06
C PRO A 75 13.26 -21.35 7.41
N LEU A 76 12.39 -21.08 6.43
CA LEU A 76 11.69 -22.13 5.69
C LEU A 76 12.65 -22.99 4.85
N LYS A 77 12.36 -24.29 4.76
CA LYS A 77 13.19 -25.25 3.99
C LYS A 77 12.88 -25.13 2.49
N LYS A 78 13.89 -25.05 1.64
CA LYS A 78 13.69 -24.94 0.18
C LYS A 78 12.99 -26.14 -0.46
N ASN A 79 13.10 -27.32 0.12
CA ASN A 79 12.58 -28.58 -0.43
C ASN A 79 11.25 -29.00 0.21
N ALA A 80 10.49 -28.06 0.75
CA ALA A 80 9.17 -28.31 1.29
C ALA A 80 8.08 -27.93 0.28
N ARG A 81 6.88 -28.49 0.45
CA ARG A 81 5.67 -28.07 -0.27
C ARG A 81 4.93 -27.02 0.53
N TYR A 82 4.47 -26.00 -0.15
CA TYR A 82 3.87 -24.82 0.45
C TYR A 82 2.43 -24.60 -0.02
N ALA A 83 1.55 -24.30 0.90
CA ALA A 83 0.29 -23.62 0.57
C ALA A 83 0.47 -22.12 0.86
N VAL A 84 0.28 -21.28 -0.13
CA VAL A 84 0.22 -19.83 0.03
C VAL A 84 -1.23 -19.42 -0.03
N VAL A 85 -1.75 -18.87 1.07
CA VAL A 85 -3.18 -18.55 1.21
C VAL A 85 -3.35 -17.14 1.73
N GLY A 86 -4.51 -16.56 1.45
CA GLY A 86 -4.88 -15.26 1.97
C GLY A 86 -5.09 -14.20 0.88
N PRO A 87 -5.89 -13.18 1.20
CA PRO A 87 -6.37 -12.20 0.23
C PRO A 87 -5.25 -11.34 -0.37
N ASN A 88 -4.15 -11.16 0.35
CA ASN A 88 -3.04 -10.30 -0.07
C ASN A 88 -1.90 -11.07 -0.78
N ALA A 89 -1.99 -12.40 -0.88
CA ALA A 89 -0.90 -13.23 -1.39
C ALA A 89 -0.52 -12.92 -2.85
N ALA A 90 -1.51 -12.70 -3.70
CA ALA A 90 -1.34 -12.44 -5.13
C ALA A 90 -1.75 -11.00 -5.53
N ASP A 91 -2.08 -10.15 -4.58
CA ASP A 91 -2.48 -8.77 -4.85
C ASP A 91 -1.25 -7.85 -4.97
N SER A 92 -0.99 -7.35 -6.18
CA SER A 92 0.12 -6.43 -6.44
C SER A 92 -0.13 -5.04 -5.84
N LEU A 93 -1.38 -4.60 -5.70
CA LEU A 93 -1.70 -3.26 -5.24
C LEU A 93 -1.47 -3.09 -3.73
N VAL A 94 -1.60 -4.18 -2.98
CA VAL A 94 -1.24 -4.19 -1.55
C VAL A 94 0.23 -3.82 -1.32
N MET A 95 1.10 -4.12 -2.29
CA MET A 95 2.54 -3.85 -2.19
C MET A 95 2.89 -2.36 -2.41
N TRP A 96 1.96 -1.56 -2.93
CA TRP A 96 2.26 -0.17 -3.30
C TRP A 96 1.99 0.82 -2.16
N GLY A 97 1.01 0.56 -1.31
CA GLY A 97 0.56 1.50 -0.29
C GLY A 97 -0.26 2.65 -0.88
N ASN A 98 -0.47 3.69 -0.09
CA ASN A 98 -1.09 4.95 -0.53
C ASN A 98 -0.05 5.89 -1.14
N TYR A 99 -0.51 6.86 -1.94
CA TYR A 99 0.34 7.88 -2.57
C TYR A 99 1.51 7.32 -3.37
N ASN A 100 1.29 6.20 -4.03
CA ASN A 100 2.31 5.52 -4.81
C ASN A 100 2.39 6.06 -6.24
N GLY A 101 3.57 5.96 -6.83
CA GLY A 101 3.76 5.96 -8.28
C GLY A 101 3.48 4.57 -8.86
N ILE A 102 3.52 4.47 -10.20
CA ILE A 102 3.41 3.18 -10.87
C ILE A 102 4.81 2.55 -10.97
N PRO A 103 5.10 1.47 -10.25
CA PRO A 103 6.41 0.83 -10.31
C PRO A 103 6.59 0.09 -11.65
N ARG A 104 7.83 0.02 -12.13
CA ARG A 104 8.16 -0.75 -13.34
C ARG A 104 7.84 -2.24 -13.19
N LYS A 105 7.99 -2.75 -11.99
CA LYS A 105 7.71 -4.15 -11.63
C LYS A 105 7.25 -4.23 -10.19
N THR A 106 6.22 -5.03 -9.97
CA THR A 106 5.79 -5.43 -8.63
C THR A 106 5.95 -6.94 -8.51
N THR A 107 6.48 -7.40 -7.41
CA THR A 107 6.55 -8.84 -7.10
C THR A 107 5.64 -9.11 -5.91
N THR A 108 4.59 -9.88 -6.11
CA THR A 108 3.69 -10.31 -5.04
C THR A 108 4.37 -11.32 -4.11
N VAL A 109 3.79 -11.53 -2.92
CA VAL A 109 4.31 -12.54 -1.98
C VAL A 109 4.30 -13.93 -2.63
N LEU A 110 3.22 -14.27 -3.32
CA LEU A 110 3.10 -15.54 -4.05
C LEU A 110 4.20 -15.70 -5.10
N GLU A 111 4.40 -14.70 -5.95
CA GLU A 111 5.46 -14.75 -6.97
C GLU A 111 6.85 -14.86 -6.36
N GLY A 112 7.12 -14.15 -5.28
CA GLY A 112 8.38 -14.21 -4.55
C GLY A 112 8.68 -15.60 -3.97
N ILE A 113 7.66 -16.28 -3.44
CA ILE A 113 7.75 -17.65 -2.93
C ILE A 113 7.99 -18.62 -4.08
N ILE A 114 7.18 -18.56 -5.15
CA ILE A 114 7.33 -19.39 -6.34
C ILE A 114 8.75 -19.27 -6.93
N ALA A 115 9.26 -18.05 -7.02
CA ALA A 115 10.61 -17.82 -7.55
C ALA A 115 11.72 -18.46 -6.70
N LYS A 116 11.46 -18.72 -5.41
CA LYS A 116 12.45 -19.32 -4.49
C LYS A 116 12.39 -20.83 -4.40
N VAL A 117 11.19 -21.41 -4.52
CA VAL A 117 10.97 -22.83 -4.22
C VAL A 117 10.49 -23.64 -5.44
N GLY A 118 10.14 -22.97 -6.54
CA GLY A 118 9.56 -23.59 -7.74
C GLY A 118 8.03 -23.64 -7.68
N LYS A 119 7.38 -23.45 -8.82
CA LYS A 119 5.93 -23.45 -8.94
C LYS A 119 5.29 -24.80 -8.57
N GLU A 120 5.98 -25.88 -8.85
CA GLU A 120 5.58 -27.27 -8.58
C GLU A 120 5.46 -27.56 -7.07
N ASN A 121 6.11 -26.74 -6.23
CA ASN A 121 6.10 -26.88 -4.77
C ASN A 121 5.11 -25.92 -4.10
N VAL A 122 4.29 -25.20 -4.87
CA VAL A 122 3.39 -24.20 -4.33
C VAL A 122 1.97 -24.43 -4.80
N VAL A 123 1.04 -24.55 -3.86
CA VAL A 123 -0.38 -24.43 -4.11
C VAL A 123 -0.87 -23.08 -3.60
N TYR A 124 -1.84 -22.49 -4.26
CA TYR A 124 -2.35 -21.17 -3.92
C TYR A 124 -3.88 -21.17 -3.82
N SER A 125 -4.39 -20.50 -2.82
CA SER A 125 -5.80 -20.13 -2.71
C SER A 125 -5.92 -18.74 -2.10
N LYS A 126 -6.83 -17.91 -2.63
CA LYS A 126 -7.18 -16.63 -2.00
C LYS A 126 -7.80 -16.86 -0.61
N GLY A 127 -8.56 -17.91 -0.45
CA GLY A 127 -9.18 -18.35 0.80
C GLY A 127 -10.33 -17.46 1.27
N CYS A 128 -10.12 -16.17 1.41
CA CYS A 128 -11.13 -15.22 1.86
C CYS A 128 -10.96 -13.84 1.21
N GLU A 129 -11.97 -12.99 1.35
CA GLU A 129 -11.89 -11.58 1.02
C GLU A 129 -11.15 -10.78 2.11
N ILE A 130 -10.63 -9.60 1.74
CA ILE A 130 -9.97 -8.72 2.72
C ILE A 130 -10.96 -8.30 3.81
N ALA A 131 -12.16 -7.88 3.41
CA ALA A 131 -13.27 -7.54 4.30
C ALA A 131 -14.59 -7.73 3.55
N VAL A 132 -15.69 -7.84 4.29
CA VAL A 132 -17.05 -7.90 3.72
C VAL A 132 -17.71 -6.54 3.83
N ALA A 133 -18.44 -6.16 2.78
CA ALA A 133 -19.23 -4.93 2.79
C ALA A 133 -20.27 -4.97 3.92
N SER A 134 -20.44 -3.86 4.61
CA SER A 134 -21.43 -3.73 5.66
C SER A 134 -22.85 -3.82 5.07
N LYS A 135 -23.73 -4.51 5.77
CA LYS A 135 -25.15 -4.64 5.39
C LYS A 135 -25.98 -3.39 5.67
N ASP A 136 -25.40 -2.40 6.34
CA ASP A 136 -26.05 -1.12 6.61
C ASP A 136 -26.04 -0.24 5.35
N GLU A 137 -26.95 -0.48 4.42
CA GLU A 137 -27.14 0.26 3.16
C GLU A 137 -27.59 1.72 3.36
N GLY A 138 -27.61 2.25 4.58
CA GLY A 138 -28.44 3.41 4.93
C GLY A 138 -27.81 4.79 4.78
N ARG A 139 -26.57 5.01 4.31
CA ARG A 139 -25.97 6.36 4.46
C ARG A 139 -25.12 6.95 3.34
N TYR A 140 -24.89 6.31 2.25
CA TYR A 140 -24.04 6.93 1.21
C TYR A 140 -24.70 6.88 -0.16
N SER A 141 -25.05 8.05 -0.69
CA SER A 141 -25.57 8.21 -2.05
C SER A 141 -24.43 7.97 -3.07
N GLU A 142 -24.73 7.28 -4.14
CA GLU A 142 -23.87 6.84 -5.24
C GLU A 142 -23.24 7.98 -6.09
N THR A 143 -23.27 9.24 -5.66
CA THR A 143 -23.02 10.38 -6.55
C THR A 143 -21.65 11.05 -6.44
N GLU A 144 -20.74 10.62 -5.56
CA GLU A 144 -19.43 11.26 -5.46
C GLU A 144 -18.30 10.23 -5.40
N GLY A 145 -17.64 9.96 -6.52
CA GLY A 145 -16.30 9.35 -6.55
C GLY A 145 -16.10 8.06 -7.32
N ASN A 146 -16.37 8.05 -8.62
CA ASN A 146 -16.29 6.86 -9.51
C ASN A 146 -14.92 6.24 -9.78
N TYR A 147 -13.85 6.58 -9.05
CA TYR A 147 -12.52 5.99 -9.33
C TYR A 147 -12.20 4.73 -8.51
N HIS A 148 -12.96 4.45 -7.45
CA HIS A 148 -12.71 3.29 -6.58
C HIS A 148 -13.69 2.12 -6.74
N ASP A 149 -14.88 2.35 -7.26
CA ASP A 149 -15.94 1.32 -7.34
C ASP A 149 -15.63 0.20 -8.35
N GLU A 150 -14.99 0.51 -9.49
CA GLU A 150 -14.60 -0.54 -10.44
C GLU A 150 -13.53 -1.48 -9.91
N ALA A 151 -12.62 -0.97 -9.08
CA ALA A 151 -11.56 -1.78 -8.48
C ALA A 151 -12.08 -2.64 -7.32
N LEU A 152 -13.03 -2.12 -6.54
CA LEU A 152 -13.68 -2.85 -5.45
C LEU A 152 -14.69 -3.86 -6.01
N SER A 153 -15.44 -3.53 -7.07
CA SER A 153 -16.35 -4.46 -7.73
C SER A 153 -15.62 -5.62 -8.40
N ARG A 154 -14.43 -5.39 -8.96
CA ARG A 154 -13.56 -6.46 -9.47
C ARG A 154 -12.98 -7.33 -8.35
N ALA A 155 -12.73 -6.76 -7.18
CA ALA A 155 -12.27 -7.53 -6.02
C ALA A 155 -13.40 -8.37 -5.39
N SER A 156 -14.65 -7.89 -5.46
CA SER A 156 -15.83 -8.60 -4.93
C SER A 156 -16.48 -9.57 -5.93
N SER A 157 -16.20 -9.46 -7.23
CA SER A 157 -16.76 -10.33 -8.27
C SER A 157 -15.92 -11.57 -8.58
N SER A 158 -14.72 -11.72 -8.00
CA SER A 158 -14.03 -12.99 -8.03
C SER A 158 -14.81 -13.94 -7.11
N SER A 159 -15.61 -14.83 -7.72
CA SER A 159 -16.22 -15.98 -7.06
C SER A 159 -15.29 -16.49 -5.96
N SER A 160 -15.83 -16.73 -4.78
CA SER A 160 -15.22 -17.61 -3.80
C SER A 160 -14.94 -18.93 -4.53
N ASP A 161 -13.76 -19.07 -5.12
CA ASP A 161 -13.27 -20.39 -5.51
C ASP A 161 -13.29 -21.17 -4.21
N GLY A 162 -14.20 -22.14 -4.13
CA GLY A 162 -14.51 -22.82 -2.90
C GLY A 162 -13.22 -23.27 -2.25
N PHE A 163 -13.03 -22.89 -1.01
CA PHE A 163 -11.91 -23.35 -0.20
C PHE A 163 -11.96 -24.87 -0.16
N ASP A 164 -11.12 -25.51 -0.95
CA ASP A 164 -10.98 -26.95 -0.96
C ASP A 164 -9.86 -27.34 0.00
N ALA A 165 -10.24 -27.83 1.17
CA ALA A 165 -9.29 -28.23 2.18
C ALA A 165 -8.35 -29.36 1.70
N SER A 166 -8.75 -30.17 0.70
CA SER A 166 -7.93 -31.26 0.17
C SER A 166 -6.64 -30.76 -0.51
N MET A 167 -6.63 -29.51 -0.98
CA MET A 167 -5.40 -28.91 -1.54
C MET A 167 -4.25 -28.80 -0.53
N PHE A 168 -4.53 -28.97 0.76
CA PHE A 168 -3.53 -28.87 1.82
C PHE A 168 -3.05 -30.24 2.36
N ASP A 169 -3.62 -31.35 1.87
CA ASP A 169 -3.29 -32.70 2.39
C ASP A 169 -1.82 -33.07 2.24
N ASP A 170 -1.16 -32.54 1.20
CA ASP A 170 0.23 -32.83 0.86
C ASP A 170 1.19 -31.66 1.08
N VAL A 171 0.87 -30.67 1.89
CA VAL A 171 1.76 -29.54 2.17
C VAL A 171 2.44 -29.62 3.50
N ASP A 172 3.70 -29.19 3.55
CA ASP A 172 4.49 -29.16 4.79
C ASP A 172 4.27 -27.88 5.58
N VAL A 173 3.97 -26.78 4.88
CA VAL A 173 3.87 -25.43 5.48
C VAL A 173 2.76 -24.62 4.81
N ILE A 174 1.94 -24.00 5.64
CA ILE A 174 0.96 -23.00 5.19
C ILE A 174 1.51 -21.60 5.47
N ILE A 175 1.53 -20.76 4.44
CA ILE A 175 1.89 -19.35 4.54
C ILE A 175 0.62 -18.53 4.33
N TYR A 176 0.12 -17.92 5.40
CA TYR A 176 -1.02 -17.03 5.32
C TYR A 176 -0.56 -15.59 5.08
N VAL A 177 -1.13 -14.93 4.07
CA VAL A 177 -0.82 -13.55 3.69
C VAL A 177 -2.09 -12.71 3.79
N GLY A 178 -2.27 -12.09 4.92
CA GLY A 178 -3.44 -11.31 5.27
C GLY A 178 -3.09 -9.88 5.68
N GLY A 179 -4.11 -9.11 5.99
CA GLY A 179 -4.00 -7.72 6.39
C GLY A 179 -5.05 -6.85 5.72
N LEU A 180 -4.78 -5.55 5.66
CA LEU A 180 -5.62 -4.58 4.95
C LEU A 180 -5.03 -4.29 3.56
N SER A 181 -5.74 -3.47 2.82
CA SER A 181 -5.33 -2.92 1.54
C SER A 181 -5.44 -1.40 1.58
N PRO A 182 -4.56 -0.67 0.90
CA PRO A 182 -4.70 0.78 0.72
C PRO A 182 -6.05 1.21 0.16
N ARG A 183 -6.73 0.31 -0.54
CA ARG A 183 -8.07 0.55 -1.09
C ARG A 183 -9.17 0.57 -0.04
N LEU A 184 -8.96 -0.07 1.11
CA LEU A 184 -9.94 -0.13 2.20
C LEU A 184 -9.61 0.88 3.29
N GLU A 185 -8.33 1.11 3.53
CA GLU A 185 -7.86 1.96 4.61
C GLU A 185 -7.07 3.12 4.03
N GLY A 186 -7.60 3.73 2.98
CA GLY A 186 -7.07 4.95 2.40
C GLY A 186 -7.54 6.17 3.16
N GLU A 187 -6.66 7.13 3.32
CA GLU A 187 -6.95 8.43 3.91
C GLU A 187 -8.09 9.12 3.15
N GLU A 188 -9.06 9.66 3.91
CA GLU A 188 -10.26 10.34 3.41
C GLU A 188 -11.14 9.52 2.46
N MET A 189 -10.95 8.22 2.40
CA MET A 189 -11.81 7.33 1.63
C MET A 189 -13.09 7.02 2.40
N ARG A 190 -14.22 7.02 1.68
CA ARG A 190 -15.47 6.47 2.21
C ARG A 190 -15.46 4.97 1.99
N VAL A 191 -15.39 4.20 3.05
CA VAL A 191 -15.49 2.75 3.00
C VAL A 191 -16.68 2.27 3.82
N ASN A 192 -17.45 1.35 3.23
CA ASN A 192 -18.61 0.73 3.86
C ASN A 192 -18.33 -0.75 4.11
N PHE A 193 -17.45 -1.02 5.07
CA PHE A 193 -17.07 -2.37 5.48
C PHE A 193 -17.13 -2.49 6.99
N ASP A 194 -17.43 -3.68 7.48
CA ASP A 194 -17.46 -3.95 8.91
C ASP A 194 -16.10 -3.70 9.55
N GLY A 195 -16.10 -2.96 10.67
CA GLY A 195 -14.90 -2.54 11.39
C GLY A 195 -14.24 -1.29 10.84
N PHE A 196 -14.96 -0.49 10.01
CA PHE A 196 -14.56 0.82 9.54
C PHE A 196 -15.60 1.89 9.88
N LYS A 197 -15.18 3.13 10.01
CA LYS A 197 -16.06 4.28 10.22
C LYS A 197 -15.49 5.50 9.52
N GLY A 198 -16.21 6.00 8.50
CA GLY A 198 -15.82 7.18 7.74
C GLY A 198 -14.55 7.03 6.90
N GLY A 199 -14.06 5.81 6.74
CA GLY A 199 -12.80 5.51 6.08
C GLY A 199 -11.75 4.93 7.02
N ASP A 200 -11.86 5.21 8.31
CA ASP A 200 -10.89 4.78 9.31
C ASP A 200 -11.18 3.39 9.85
N ARG A 201 -10.12 2.63 10.11
CA ARG A 201 -10.21 1.38 10.85
C ARG A 201 -10.54 1.65 12.31
N THR A 202 -11.52 0.93 12.86
CA THR A 202 -11.98 1.10 14.25
C THR A 202 -11.39 0.09 15.23
N SER A 203 -10.61 -0.87 14.73
CA SER A 203 -9.98 -1.92 15.53
C SER A 203 -8.62 -2.31 14.93
N ILE A 204 -7.66 -2.73 15.76
CA ILE A 204 -6.37 -3.30 15.32
C ILE A 204 -6.49 -4.78 14.91
N GLU A 205 -7.64 -5.41 15.19
CA GLU A 205 -7.88 -6.79 14.80
C GLU A 205 -7.99 -6.93 13.27
N LEU A 206 -7.63 -8.09 12.74
CA LEU A 206 -7.92 -8.42 11.35
C LEU A 206 -9.44 -8.37 11.09
N PRO A 207 -9.89 -8.07 9.87
CA PRO A 207 -11.28 -8.23 9.48
C PRO A 207 -11.80 -9.63 9.80
N GLU A 208 -13.08 -9.73 10.11
CA GLU A 208 -13.70 -11.00 10.55
C GLU A 208 -13.50 -12.13 9.54
N THR A 209 -13.63 -11.82 8.25
CA THR A 209 -13.37 -12.76 7.14
C THR A 209 -11.99 -13.40 7.16
N GLN A 210 -11.03 -12.74 7.73
CA GLN A 210 -9.65 -13.22 7.84
C GLN A 210 -9.36 -13.93 9.15
N ARG A 211 -10.28 -13.88 10.10
CA ARG A 211 -10.17 -14.56 11.42
C ARG A 211 -10.97 -15.85 11.50
N ALA A 212 -11.94 -16.00 10.59
CA ALA A 212 -12.77 -17.19 10.47
C ALA A 212 -12.01 -18.35 9.83
#